data_dc428af537a5c432522c4d46ad4e828c
#
_entry.id   dc428af537a5c432522c4d46ad4e828c
#
_cell.length_a   1.000
_cell.length_b   1.000
_cell.length_c   1.000
_cell.angle_alpha   90.00
_cell.angle_beta   90.00
_cell.angle_gamma   90.00
#
_symmetry.space_group_name_H-M   'P 1'
#
loop_
_entity.id
_entity.type
_entity.pdbx_description
1 polymer ?
#
loop_
_entity_poly.entity_id
_entity_poly.type
_entity_poly.pdbx_seq_one_letter_code
_entity_poly.pdbx_strand_id
1 'polypeptide(L)'
;MKILVLNCGSSSIKYKLFEMENKEVLAQGGIEKIGLPGSFLKLTLPNGEKKILEKDIPEHTVGVEFIFQTLTSAEYGALKSLDELAAVGHRMVHGGERFSQSVILNKEVLDAFTACNDLAPLHNPANLKGGNAVSALLPNIPQVGVFDTAFHQTMPAHAYMYAVPYELYEKYGVRRYGFHGTSHRYVSQRVCEYLNMPVVGSRIITWHVGN
;
A
#
# COMPACT_ATOMS: atom_id res chain seq x y z
N MET A 1 -14.34 -13.23 -4.51
CA MET A 1 -12.88 -13.12 -4.77
C MET A 1 -12.23 -12.35 -3.64
N LYS A 2 -11.35 -12.99 -2.85
CA LYS A 2 -10.75 -12.37 -1.66
C LYS A 2 -9.39 -11.75 -1.97
N ILE A 3 -9.21 -10.50 -1.58
CA ILE A 3 -7.96 -9.73 -1.78
C ILE A 3 -7.47 -9.19 -0.43
N LEU A 4 -6.22 -9.47 -0.11
CA LEU A 4 -5.54 -8.86 1.03
C LEU A 4 -4.81 -7.60 0.57
N VAL A 5 -4.97 -6.50 1.30
CA VAL A 5 -4.25 -5.24 1.06
C VAL A 5 -3.32 -4.98 2.23
N LEU A 6 -2.04 -4.74 1.92
CA LEU A 6 -0.98 -4.44 2.88
C LEU A 6 -0.45 -3.02 2.68
N ASN A 7 -0.21 -2.33 3.79
CA ASN A 7 0.50 -1.06 3.85
C ASN A 7 1.61 -1.19 4.89
N CYS A 8 2.84 -1.41 4.42
CA CYS A 8 4.02 -1.64 5.23
C CYS A 8 4.78 -0.33 5.43
N GLY A 9 4.82 0.14 6.67
CA GLY A 9 5.68 1.24 7.12
C GLY A 9 6.96 0.72 7.76
N SER A 10 7.84 1.62 8.22
CA SER A 10 9.15 1.26 8.82
C SER A 10 9.02 0.36 10.05
N SER A 11 8.02 0.59 10.89
CA SER A 11 7.79 -0.16 12.14
C SER A 11 6.35 -0.65 12.31
N SER A 12 5.57 -0.69 11.23
CA SER A 12 4.16 -1.12 11.28
C SER A 12 3.70 -1.73 9.97
N ILE A 13 2.67 -2.58 10.04
CA ILE A 13 1.95 -3.10 8.88
C ILE A 13 0.47 -2.92 9.14
N LYS A 14 -0.24 -2.23 8.25
CA LYS A 14 -1.71 -2.18 8.28
C LYS A 14 -2.26 -3.10 7.19
N TYR A 15 -3.34 -3.82 7.50
CA TYR A 15 -3.96 -4.72 6.54
C TYR A 15 -5.48 -4.62 6.52
N LYS A 16 -6.04 -4.93 5.35
CA LYS A 16 -7.48 -5.20 5.17
C LYS A 16 -7.66 -6.37 4.22
N LEU A 17 -8.56 -7.27 4.57
CA LEU A 17 -9.03 -8.35 3.71
C LEU A 17 -10.40 -7.99 3.17
N PHE A 18 -10.56 -8.04 1.84
CA PHE A 18 -11.81 -7.70 1.17
C PHE A 18 -12.42 -8.91 0.49
N GLU A 19 -13.76 -9.03 0.55
CA GLU A 19 -14.53 -9.75 -0.44
C GLU A 19 -14.89 -8.77 -1.57
N MET A 20 -14.37 -9.03 -2.77
CA MET A 20 -14.48 -8.07 -3.88
C MET A 20 -15.83 -8.07 -4.59
N GLU A 21 -16.67 -9.08 -4.41
CA GLU A 21 -18.00 -9.13 -5.03
C GLU A 21 -18.91 -8.00 -4.52
N ASN A 22 -18.86 -7.77 -3.20
CA ASN A 22 -19.65 -6.73 -2.52
C ASN A 22 -18.79 -5.62 -1.91
N LYS A 23 -17.46 -5.70 -2.04
CA LYS A 23 -16.46 -4.79 -1.44
C LYS A 23 -16.53 -4.74 0.09
N GLU A 24 -16.95 -5.84 0.70
CA GLU A 24 -17.01 -5.98 2.14
C GLU A 24 -15.62 -6.17 2.75
N VAL A 25 -15.37 -5.55 3.90
CA VAL A 25 -14.16 -5.78 4.70
C VAL A 25 -14.38 -6.96 5.60
N LEU A 26 -13.77 -8.11 5.32
CA LEU A 26 -13.87 -9.34 6.09
C LEU A 26 -13.00 -9.32 7.36
N ALA A 27 -11.84 -8.66 7.29
CA ALA A 27 -10.93 -8.50 8.43
C ALA A 27 -10.06 -7.26 8.22
N GLN A 28 -9.69 -6.60 9.31
CA GLN A 28 -8.76 -5.49 9.29
C GLN A 28 -7.98 -5.40 10.60
N GLY A 29 -6.78 -4.87 10.49
CA GLY A 29 -5.92 -4.69 11.65
C GLY A 29 -4.59 -4.06 11.31
N GLY A 30 -3.67 -4.14 12.26
CA GLY A 30 -2.31 -3.65 12.05
C GLY A 30 -1.36 -4.18 13.10
N ILE A 31 -0.13 -4.36 12.67
CA ILE A 31 1.01 -4.65 13.54
C ILE A 31 1.70 -3.32 13.84
N GLU A 32 2.07 -3.16 15.09
CA GLU A 32 2.77 -1.98 15.59
C GLU A 32 4.06 -2.37 16.29
N LYS A 33 5.04 -1.46 16.30
CA LYS A 33 6.34 -1.62 16.95
C LYS A 33 7.19 -2.77 16.42
N ILE A 34 7.17 -3.03 15.12
CA ILE A 34 8.07 -4.03 14.50
C ILE A 34 9.52 -3.67 14.80
N GLY A 35 10.32 -4.63 15.28
CA GLY A 35 11.71 -4.45 15.67
C GLY A 35 11.91 -3.72 17.00
N LEU A 36 10.84 -3.48 17.75
CA LEU A 36 10.87 -2.80 19.04
C LEU A 36 10.24 -3.66 20.14
N PRO A 37 10.61 -3.47 21.41
CA PRO A 37 9.97 -4.17 22.52
C PRO A 37 8.47 -3.88 22.61
N GLY A 38 7.68 -4.91 22.92
CA GLY A 38 6.25 -4.81 23.10
C GLY A 38 5.50 -4.63 21.77
N SER A 39 5.94 -5.30 20.71
CA SER A 39 5.22 -5.40 19.45
C SER A 39 3.92 -6.19 19.60
N PHE A 40 2.93 -5.84 18.82
CA PHE A 40 1.61 -6.46 18.89
C PHE A 40 0.84 -6.33 17.57
N LEU A 41 -0.13 -7.21 17.39
CA LEU A 41 -1.15 -7.08 16.35
C LEU A 41 -2.45 -6.59 17.00
N LYS A 42 -3.01 -5.51 16.48
CA LYS A 42 -4.34 -4.99 16.81
C LYS A 42 -5.28 -5.34 15.68
N LEU A 43 -6.32 -6.09 15.96
CA LEU A 43 -7.36 -6.41 14.99
C LEU A 43 -8.69 -5.80 15.40
N THR A 44 -9.54 -5.56 14.42
CA THR A 44 -10.91 -5.10 14.62
C THR A 44 -11.84 -6.22 14.16
N LEU A 45 -12.66 -6.71 15.06
CA LEU A 45 -13.64 -7.76 14.79
C LEU A 45 -14.87 -7.18 14.05
N PRO A 46 -15.69 -8.02 13.39
CA PRO A 46 -16.89 -7.57 12.68
C PRO A 46 -17.88 -6.78 13.56
N ASN A 47 -17.94 -7.06 14.87
CA ASN A 47 -18.74 -6.31 15.83
C ASN A 47 -18.14 -4.95 16.23
N GLY A 48 -16.98 -4.56 15.67
CA GLY A 48 -16.26 -3.34 16.01
C GLY A 48 -15.33 -3.42 17.22
N GLU A 49 -15.35 -4.54 17.95
CA GLU A 49 -14.45 -4.77 19.08
C GLU A 49 -13.00 -4.86 18.60
N LYS A 50 -12.07 -4.30 19.40
CA LYS A 50 -10.64 -4.35 19.12
C LYS A 50 -9.95 -5.33 20.06
N LYS A 51 -9.14 -6.22 19.47
CA LYS A 51 -8.29 -7.15 20.21
C LYS A 51 -6.83 -6.81 19.98
N ILE A 52 -6.01 -7.03 21.00
CA ILE A 52 -4.55 -6.89 20.95
C ILE A 52 -3.96 -8.27 21.19
N LEU A 53 -3.14 -8.72 20.26
CA LEU A 53 -2.42 -9.98 20.33
C LEU A 53 -0.93 -9.64 20.42
N GLU A 54 -0.34 -9.84 21.59
CA GLU A 54 1.06 -9.59 21.84
C GLU A 54 1.92 -10.71 21.24
N LYS A 55 2.97 -10.32 20.54
CA LYS A 55 3.98 -11.23 19.98
C LYS A 55 5.25 -10.45 19.74
N ASP A 56 6.40 -11.05 19.95
CA ASP A 56 7.68 -10.48 19.51
C ASP A 56 7.77 -10.56 17.98
N ILE A 57 7.88 -9.39 17.34
CA ILE A 57 7.88 -9.23 15.88
C ILE A 57 9.14 -8.46 15.49
N PRO A 58 10.28 -9.16 15.33
CA PRO A 58 11.56 -8.52 15.06
C PRO A 58 11.64 -7.91 13.65
N GLU A 59 10.86 -8.43 12.69
CA GLU A 59 10.89 -7.98 11.29
C GLU A 59 9.56 -8.17 10.57
N HIS A 60 9.46 -7.60 9.36
CA HIS A 60 8.23 -7.60 8.57
C HIS A 60 7.76 -8.99 8.15
N THR A 61 8.68 -9.94 7.87
CA THR A 61 8.31 -11.31 7.50
C THR A 61 7.53 -11.99 8.61
N VAL A 62 8.02 -11.90 9.87
CA VAL A 62 7.32 -12.40 11.05
C VAL A 62 5.96 -11.71 11.23
N GLY A 63 5.89 -10.41 10.92
CA GLY A 63 4.64 -9.65 10.97
C GLY A 63 3.63 -10.14 9.93
N VAL A 64 4.02 -10.32 8.68
CA VAL A 64 3.13 -10.84 7.62
C VAL A 64 2.68 -12.26 7.95
N GLU A 65 3.59 -13.10 8.41
CA GLU A 65 3.26 -14.45 8.87
C GLU A 65 2.21 -14.43 10.00
N PHE A 66 2.36 -13.54 10.96
CA PHE A 66 1.41 -13.40 12.06
C PHE A 66 0.04 -12.92 11.59
N ILE A 67 -0.03 -12.03 10.60
CA ILE A 67 -1.29 -11.65 9.94
C ILE A 67 -1.93 -12.89 9.30
N PHE A 68 -1.18 -13.69 8.55
CA PHE A 68 -1.70 -14.90 7.89
C PHE A 68 -2.21 -15.92 8.90
N GLN A 69 -1.46 -16.18 9.98
CA GLN A 69 -1.88 -17.04 11.08
C GLN A 69 -3.18 -16.53 11.72
N THR A 70 -3.31 -15.22 11.93
CA THR A 70 -4.53 -14.62 12.51
C THR A 70 -5.71 -14.75 11.56
N LEU A 71 -5.51 -14.50 10.26
CA LEU A 71 -6.58 -14.60 9.23
C LEU A 71 -7.11 -16.01 9.06
N THR A 72 -6.32 -17.05 9.40
CA THR A 72 -6.73 -18.46 9.31
C THR A 72 -6.97 -19.12 10.67
N SER A 73 -6.88 -18.36 11.77
CA SER A 73 -7.09 -18.89 13.12
C SER A 73 -8.54 -19.29 13.38
N ALA A 74 -8.76 -20.26 14.27
CA ALA A 74 -10.11 -20.67 14.66
C ALA A 74 -10.89 -19.59 15.40
N GLU A 75 -10.18 -18.67 16.08
CA GLU A 75 -10.81 -17.65 16.94
C GLU A 75 -11.09 -16.33 16.18
N TYR A 76 -10.18 -15.91 15.29
CA TYR A 76 -10.25 -14.60 14.62
C TYR A 76 -10.26 -14.72 13.09
N GLY A 77 -10.21 -15.93 12.55
CA GLY A 77 -10.00 -16.15 11.14
C GLY A 77 -11.22 -15.76 10.29
N ALA A 78 -10.93 -15.06 9.20
CA ALA A 78 -11.87 -14.77 8.12
C ALA A 78 -11.67 -15.67 6.90
N LEU A 79 -10.65 -16.54 6.95
CA LEU A 79 -10.30 -17.51 5.92
C LEU A 79 -10.23 -18.92 6.51
N LYS A 80 -10.63 -19.91 5.74
CA LYS A 80 -10.40 -21.34 6.09
C LYS A 80 -8.96 -21.75 5.74
N SER A 81 -8.42 -21.20 4.67
CA SER A 81 -7.06 -21.43 4.17
C SER A 81 -6.57 -20.19 3.43
N LEU A 82 -5.25 -19.99 3.34
CA LEU A 82 -4.63 -18.95 2.53
C LEU A 82 -4.86 -19.16 1.02
N ASP A 83 -5.23 -20.36 0.58
CA ASP A 83 -5.60 -20.65 -0.81
C ASP A 83 -6.86 -19.90 -1.28
N GLU A 84 -7.65 -19.37 -0.36
CA GLU A 84 -8.79 -18.50 -0.69
C GLU A 84 -8.37 -17.09 -1.15
N LEU A 85 -7.11 -16.71 -0.92
CA LEU A 85 -6.59 -15.43 -1.41
C LEU A 85 -6.33 -15.49 -2.91
N ALA A 86 -6.97 -14.60 -3.65
CA ALA A 86 -6.75 -14.46 -5.09
C ALA A 86 -5.54 -13.59 -5.43
N ALA A 87 -5.25 -12.58 -4.59
CA ALA A 87 -4.11 -11.68 -4.78
C ALA A 87 -3.79 -10.91 -3.49
N VAL A 88 -2.59 -10.30 -3.46
CA VAL A 88 -2.19 -9.33 -2.44
C VAL A 88 -1.88 -7.98 -3.09
N GLY A 89 -2.53 -6.92 -2.63
CA GLY A 89 -2.23 -5.55 -3.03
C GLY A 89 -1.29 -4.86 -2.03
N HIS A 90 -0.30 -4.14 -2.54
CA HIS A 90 0.67 -3.41 -1.72
C HIS A 90 0.60 -1.92 -2.02
N ARG A 91 0.50 -1.10 -0.98
CA ARG A 91 0.82 0.31 -1.12
C ARG A 91 2.33 0.45 -1.26
N MET A 92 2.75 1.04 -2.38
CA MET A 92 4.12 1.43 -2.66
C MET A 92 4.17 2.95 -2.67
N VAL A 93 5.18 3.58 -2.04
CA VAL A 93 5.12 5.04 -1.87
C VAL A 93 5.64 5.75 -3.12
N HIS A 94 6.89 5.58 -3.49
CA HIS A 94 7.51 6.40 -4.52
C HIS A 94 7.99 5.59 -5.71
N GLY A 95 7.20 5.60 -6.78
CA GLY A 95 7.53 4.90 -8.03
C GLY A 95 8.40 5.70 -9.01
N GLY A 96 8.91 6.86 -8.62
CA GLY A 96 9.65 7.74 -9.51
C GLY A 96 8.81 8.13 -10.72
N GLU A 97 9.45 8.27 -11.87
CA GLU A 97 8.78 8.48 -13.16
C GLU A 97 8.45 7.17 -13.88
N ARG A 98 8.88 6.02 -13.30
CA ARG A 98 8.76 4.70 -13.93
C ARG A 98 7.37 4.09 -13.83
N PHE A 99 6.62 4.43 -12.77
CA PHE A 99 5.33 3.81 -12.48
C PHE A 99 4.21 4.85 -12.53
N SER A 100 3.44 4.83 -13.61
CA SER A 100 2.26 5.68 -13.83
C SER A 100 0.93 4.97 -13.56
N GLN A 101 0.98 3.68 -13.20
CA GLN A 101 -0.19 2.84 -12.89
C GLN A 101 0.19 1.71 -11.95
N SER A 102 -0.82 0.98 -11.46
CA SER A 102 -0.60 -0.25 -10.70
C SER A 102 0.01 -1.34 -11.58
N VAL A 103 0.93 -2.12 -11.02
CA VAL A 103 1.64 -3.19 -11.76
C VAL A 103 1.70 -4.48 -10.94
N ILE A 104 1.79 -5.61 -11.64
CA ILE A 104 2.09 -6.90 -11.01
C ILE A 104 3.55 -6.88 -10.57
N LEU A 105 3.80 -7.22 -9.32
CA LEU A 105 5.14 -7.29 -8.76
C LEU A 105 5.84 -8.55 -9.25
N ASN A 106 6.87 -8.35 -10.06
CA ASN A 106 7.82 -9.37 -10.45
C ASN A 106 9.24 -8.87 -10.12
N LYS A 107 10.24 -9.67 -10.38
CA LYS A 107 11.64 -9.30 -10.08
C LYS A 107 12.04 -7.98 -10.75
N GLU A 108 11.71 -7.79 -12.02
CA GLU A 108 12.05 -6.58 -12.77
C GLU A 108 11.42 -5.32 -12.15
N VAL A 109 10.14 -5.41 -11.76
CA VAL A 109 9.42 -4.31 -11.09
C VAL A 109 10.02 -4.02 -9.72
N LEU A 110 10.37 -5.04 -8.94
CA LEU A 110 11.00 -4.86 -7.63
C LEU A 110 12.41 -4.25 -7.74
N ASP A 111 13.21 -4.65 -8.73
CA ASP A 111 14.51 -4.06 -9.01
C ASP A 111 14.36 -2.57 -9.43
N ALA A 112 13.41 -2.26 -10.31
CA ALA A 112 13.10 -0.90 -10.73
C ALA A 112 12.58 -0.02 -9.57
N PHE A 113 11.78 -0.58 -8.69
CA PHE A 113 11.30 0.11 -7.49
C PHE A 113 12.43 0.33 -6.47
N THR A 114 13.34 -0.64 -6.32
CA THR A 114 14.53 -0.50 -5.48
C THR A 114 15.40 0.68 -5.92
N ALA A 115 15.52 0.92 -7.21
CA ALA A 115 16.24 2.08 -7.75
C ALA A 115 15.59 3.44 -7.38
N CYS A 116 14.35 3.44 -6.88
CA CYS A 116 13.66 4.64 -6.37
C CYS A 116 13.85 4.85 -4.86
N ASN A 117 14.64 4.03 -4.17
CA ASN A 117 14.81 4.14 -2.71
C ASN A 117 15.33 5.50 -2.25
N ASP A 118 16.23 6.12 -3.00
CA ASP A 118 16.79 7.43 -2.66
C ASP A 118 15.75 8.56 -2.71
N LEU A 119 14.66 8.37 -3.47
CA LEU A 119 13.54 9.32 -3.53
C LEU A 119 12.62 9.22 -2.31
N ALA A 120 12.58 8.09 -1.62
CA ALA A 120 11.77 7.86 -0.43
C ALA A 120 12.44 6.87 0.54
N PRO A 121 13.61 7.22 1.13
CA PRO A 121 14.43 6.30 1.91
C PRO A 121 13.75 5.79 3.19
N LEU A 122 12.78 6.52 3.72
CA LEU A 122 12.02 6.11 4.91
C LEU A 122 10.85 5.17 4.59
N HIS A 123 10.41 5.09 3.33
CA HIS A 123 9.20 4.37 2.94
C HIS A 123 9.48 3.18 2.02
N ASN A 124 10.19 3.39 0.91
CA ASN A 124 10.37 2.36 -0.11
C ASN A 124 11.02 1.07 0.41
N PRO A 125 12.08 1.12 1.26
CA PRO A 125 12.67 -0.11 1.82
C PRO A 125 11.67 -0.92 2.66
N ALA A 126 10.79 -0.26 3.41
CA ALA A 126 9.76 -0.94 4.19
C ALA A 126 8.68 -1.58 3.30
N ASN A 127 8.30 -0.90 2.22
CA ASN A 127 7.37 -1.46 1.24
C ASN A 127 7.95 -2.72 0.57
N LEU A 128 9.24 -2.69 0.19
CA LEU A 128 9.94 -3.85 -0.36
C LEU A 128 9.96 -5.03 0.61
N LYS A 129 10.19 -4.79 1.91
CA LYS A 129 10.13 -5.85 2.93
C LYS A 129 8.78 -6.53 2.97
N GLY A 130 7.68 -5.76 2.85
CA GLY A 130 6.34 -6.31 2.80
C GLY A 130 6.09 -7.22 1.58
N GLY A 131 6.46 -6.77 0.38
CA GLY A 131 6.36 -7.56 -0.84
C GLY A 131 7.21 -8.83 -0.80
N ASN A 132 8.47 -8.71 -0.34
CA ASN A 132 9.37 -9.86 -0.20
C ASN A 132 8.87 -10.86 0.85
N ALA A 133 8.29 -10.40 1.95
CA ALA A 133 7.70 -11.27 2.97
C ALA A 133 6.55 -12.11 2.40
N VAL A 134 5.66 -11.48 1.62
CA VAL A 134 4.58 -12.22 0.93
C VAL A 134 5.15 -13.20 -0.09
N SER A 135 6.16 -12.82 -0.87
CA SER A 135 6.80 -13.72 -1.84
C SER A 135 7.44 -14.94 -1.18
N ALA A 136 8.02 -14.78 0.01
CA ALA A 136 8.62 -15.88 0.75
C ALA A 136 7.57 -16.86 1.32
N LEU A 137 6.44 -16.33 1.79
CA LEU A 137 5.37 -17.14 2.43
C LEU A 137 4.38 -17.71 1.43
N LEU A 138 4.09 -16.98 0.35
CA LEU A 138 3.14 -17.35 -0.70
C LEU A 138 3.76 -17.10 -2.09
N PRO A 139 4.71 -17.92 -2.54
CA PRO A 139 5.53 -17.64 -3.74
C PRO A 139 4.74 -17.56 -5.06
N ASN A 140 3.56 -18.16 -5.10
CA ASN A 140 2.75 -18.23 -6.33
C ASN A 140 1.57 -17.23 -6.34
N ILE A 141 1.38 -16.46 -5.25
CA ILE A 141 0.25 -15.52 -5.22
C ILE A 141 0.54 -14.30 -6.07
N PRO A 142 -0.39 -13.85 -6.92
CA PRO A 142 -0.24 -12.58 -7.61
C PRO A 142 -0.14 -11.41 -6.60
N GLN A 143 0.86 -10.57 -6.76
CA GLN A 143 1.05 -9.36 -5.97
C GLN A 143 0.96 -8.14 -6.86
N VAL A 144 0.29 -7.08 -6.40
CA VAL A 144 0.09 -5.84 -7.15
C VAL A 144 0.61 -4.66 -6.34
N GLY A 145 1.52 -3.89 -6.94
CA GLY A 145 2.00 -2.62 -6.39
C GLY A 145 1.14 -1.45 -6.86
N VAL A 146 0.72 -0.61 -5.90
CA VAL A 146 -0.03 0.63 -6.13
C VAL A 146 0.78 1.79 -5.60
N PHE A 147 1.20 2.72 -6.49
CA PHE A 147 2.16 3.76 -6.17
C PHE A 147 1.45 5.08 -5.82
N ASP A 148 1.87 5.71 -4.72
CA ASP A 148 1.31 7.00 -4.28
C ASP A 148 1.60 8.13 -5.29
N THR A 149 2.67 8.01 -6.06
CA THR A 149 3.08 8.99 -7.07
C THR A 149 2.43 8.79 -8.44
N ALA A 150 1.83 7.63 -8.71
CA ALA A 150 1.35 7.27 -10.05
C ALA A 150 0.25 8.19 -10.59
N PHE A 151 -0.70 8.58 -9.75
CA PHE A 151 -1.80 9.47 -10.15
C PHE A 151 -1.32 10.82 -10.69
N HIS A 152 -0.21 11.33 -10.17
CA HIS A 152 0.33 12.65 -10.51
C HIS A 152 1.30 12.62 -11.71
N GLN A 153 1.53 11.47 -12.33
CA GLN A 153 2.41 11.36 -13.51
C GLN A 153 1.84 12.04 -14.76
N THR A 154 0.57 12.45 -14.72
CA THR A 154 -0.08 13.22 -15.79
C THR A 154 0.22 14.73 -15.72
N MET A 155 0.93 15.21 -14.70
CA MET A 155 1.33 16.61 -14.62
C MET A 155 2.22 16.98 -15.81
N PRO A 156 1.96 18.11 -16.51
CA PRO A 156 2.83 18.58 -17.59
C PRO A 156 4.15 19.16 -17.07
N ALA A 157 5.19 19.20 -17.90
CA ALA A 157 6.53 19.60 -17.51
C ALA A 157 6.59 20.95 -16.77
N HIS A 158 5.85 21.95 -17.24
CA HIS A 158 5.79 23.26 -16.59
C HIS A 158 5.18 23.25 -15.17
N ALA A 159 4.47 22.18 -14.79
CA ALA A 159 3.87 22.02 -13.46
C ALA A 159 4.77 21.20 -12.52
N TYR A 160 5.60 20.29 -13.03
CA TYR A 160 6.47 19.49 -12.20
C TYR A 160 7.93 19.95 -12.13
N MET A 161 8.40 20.73 -13.11
CA MET A 161 9.78 21.23 -13.12
C MET A 161 9.95 22.34 -12.09
N TYR A 162 11.07 22.31 -11.37
CA TYR A 162 11.48 23.41 -10.51
C TYR A 162 12.40 24.38 -11.27
N ALA A 163 12.37 25.66 -10.87
CA ALA A 163 13.27 26.70 -11.41
C ALA A 163 14.68 26.59 -10.79
N VAL A 164 15.35 25.48 -11.03
CA VAL A 164 16.73 25.15 -10.62
C VAL A 164 17.51 24.66 -11.85
N PRO A 165 18.85 24.52 -11.80
CA PRO A 165 19.60 23.98 -12.92
C PRO A 165 19.03 22.64 -13.41
N TYR A 166 18.82 22.53 -14.72
CA TYR A 166 18.14 21.39 -15.34
C TYR A 166 18.88 20.06 -15.15
N GLU A 167 20.20 20.11 -14.98
CA GLU A 167 21.04 18.95 -14.69
C GLU A 167 20.62 18.23 -13.38
N LEU A 168 20.01 18.95 -12.44
CA LEU A 168 19.49 18.34 -11.20
C LEU A 168 18.30 17.43 -11.48
N TYR A 169 17.46 17.80 -12.44
CA TYR A 169 16.39 16.91 -12.90
C TYR A 169 16.97 15.71 -13.67
N GLU A 170 17.83 15.95 -14.66
CA GLU A 170 18.36 14.86 -15.49
C GLU A 170 19.17 13.84 -14.67
N LYS A 171 19.99 14.33 -13.74
CA LYS A 171 20.92 13.47 -13.00
C LYS A 171 20.34 12.85 -11.75
N TYR A 172 19.44 13.56 -11.07
CA TYR A 172 18.93 13.16 -9.75
C TYR A 172 17.41 13.03 -9.69
N GLY A 173 16.68 13.27 -10.76
CA GLY A 173 15.23 13.23 -10.79
C GLY A 173 14.56 14.31 -9.94
N VAL A 174 15.24 15.47 -9.75
CA VAL A 174 14.73 16.58 -8.92
C VAL A 174 13.58 17.26 -9.66
N ARG A 175 12.37 16.95 -9.24
CA ARG A 175 11.12 17.52 -9.75
C ARG A 175 10.04 17.44 -8.69
N ARG A 176 8.89 18.07 -8.95
CA ARG A 176 7.68 17.82 -8.14
C ARG A 176 7.13 16.43 -8.46
N TYR A 177 6.93 15.65 -7.41
CA TYR A 177 6.11 14.46 -7.41
C TYR A 177 4.87 14.75 -6.55
N GLY A 178 3.73 14.16 -6.86
CA GLY A 178 2.59 14.19 -5.95
C GLY A 178 2.59 12.93 -5.08
N PHE A 179 2.03 13.03 -3.87
CA PHE A 179 1.85 11.91 -2.94
C PHE A 179 0.37 11.69 -2.63
N HIS A 180 0.07 10.58 -1.96
CA HIS A 180 -1.30 10.17 -1.65
C HIS A 180 -2.20 10.09 -2.90
N GLY A 181 -1.60 9.80 -4.05
CA GLY A 181 -2.29 9.79 -5.35
C GLY A 181 -3.46 8.81 -5.40
N THR A 182 -3.32 7.65 -4.74
CA THR A 182 -4.41 6.68 -4.61
C THR A 182 -5.62 7.28 -3.89
N SER A 183 -5.39 8.05 -2.82
CA SER A 183 -6.46 8.76 -2.10
C SER A 183 -7.11 9.84 -2.96
N HIS A 184 -6.32 10.71 -3.57
CA HIS A 184 -6.83 11.80 -4.42
C HIS A 184 -7.64 11.26 -5.60
N ARG A 185 -7.15 10.22 -6.27
CA ARG A 185 -7.84 9.54 -7.35
C ARG A 185 -9.18 8.95 -6.87
N TYR A 186 -9.17 8.20 -5.78
CA TYR A 186 -10.36 7.55 -5.26
C TYR A 186 -11.42 8.57 -4.84
N VAL A 187 -11.03 9.57 -4.05
CA VAL A 187 -11.97 10.58 -3.55
C VAL A 187 -12.55 11.42 -4.68
N SER A 188 -11.76 11.82 -5.68
CA SER A 188 -12.25 12.59 -6.83
C SER A 188 -13.22 11.79 -7.70
N GLN A 189 -13.02 10.50 -7.88
CA GLN A 189 -13.97 9.62 -8.56
C GLN A 189 -15.24 9.42 -7.72
N ARG A 190 -15.06 9.15 -6.44
CA ARG A 190 -16.16 8.85 -5.53
C ARG A 190 -17.12 10.01 -5.33
N VAL A 191 -16.62 11.24 -5.26
CA VAL A 191 -17.49 12.42 -5.16
C VAL A 191 -18.33 12.61 -6.44
N CYS A 192 -17.77 12.34 -7.61
CA CYS A 192 -18.52 12.38 -8.87
C CYS A 192 -19.65 11.34 -8.90
N GLU A 193 -19.37 10.11 -8.46
CA GLU A 193 -20.41 9.08 -8.30
C GLU A 193 -21.50 9.53 -7.32
N TYR A 194 -21.10 10.05 -6.16
CA TYR A 194 -22.00 10.49 -5.10
C TYR A 194 -22.94 11.64 -5.56
N LEU A 195 -22.40 12.59 -6.33
CA LEU A 195 -23.14 13.73 -6.86
C LEU A 195 -23.77 13.47 -8.23
N ASN A 196 -23.64 12.25 -8.76
CA ASN A 196 -24.11 11.86 -10.09
C ASN A 196 -23.64 12.82 -11.20
N MET A 197 -22.36 13.17 -11.18
CA MET A 197 -21.72 14.07 -12.14
C MET A 197 -20.58 13.38 -12.90
N PRO A 198 -20.26 13.78 -14.15
CA PRO A 198 -19.18 13.17 -14.91
C PRO A 198 -17.82 13.47 -14.29
N VAL A 199 -16.89 12.51 -14.30
CA VAL A 199 -15.50 12.73 -13.86
C VAL A 199 -14.78 13.65 -14.84
N VAL A 200 -14.95 13.40 -16.15
CA VAL A 200 -14.33 14.21 -17.20
C VAL A 200 -15.02 15.58 -17.28
N GLY A 201 -14.21 16.64 -17.23
CA GLY A 201 -14.68 18.03 -17.25
C GLY A 201 -15.05 18.60 -15.87
N SER A 202 -15.13 17.78 -14.83
CA SER A 202 -15.35 18.26 -13.46
C SER A 202 -14.09 18.93 -12.90
N ARG A 203 -14.29 19.99 -12.10
CA ARG A 203 -13.22 20.68 -11.36
C ARG A 203 -13.39 20.38 -9.89
N ILE A 204 -12.47 19.55 -9.35
CA ILE A 204 -12.56 19.01 -7.99
C ILE A 204 -11.28 19.34 -7.25
N ILE A 205 -11.41 19.80 -6.01
CA ILE A 205 -10.31 19.97 -5.07
C ILE A 205 -10.46 18.90 -4.01
N THR A 206 -9.42 18.08 -3.81
CA THR A 206 -9.39 17.06 -2.77
C THR A 206 -8.30 17.40 -1.76
N TRP A 207 -8.62 17.28 -0.49
CA TRP A 207 -7.69 17.50 0.61
C TRP A 207 -7.45 16.18 1.33
N HIS A 208 -6.18 15.81 1.46
CA HIS A 208 -5.74 14.69 2.29
C HIS A 208 -4.94 15.26 3.45
N VAL A 209 -5.57 15.36 4.61
CA VAL A 209 -4.99 15.94 5.83
C VAL A 209 -4.91 14.89 6.92
N GLY A 210 -3.85 14.94 7.69
CA GLY A 210 -3.58 14.02 8.79
C GLY A 210 -2.22 14.32 9.43
N ASN A 211 -1.88 13.59 10.49
CA ASN A 211 -0.57 13.68 11.14
C ASN A 211 0.44 12.79 10.43
#